data_883a203fdd956ec90f890532d6cc997e
#
_entry.id   883a203fdd956ec90f890532d6cc997e
#
_cell.length_a   1.000
_cell.length_b   1.000
_cell.length_c   1.000
_cell.angle_alpha   90.00
_cell.angle_beta   90.00
_cell.angle_gamma   90.00
#
_symmetry.space_group_name_H-M   'P 1'
#
loop_
_entity.id
_entity.type
_entity.pdbx_description
1 polymer ?
#
loop_
_entity_poly.entity_id
_entity_poly.type
_entity_poly.pdbx_seq_one_letter_code
_entity_poly.pdbx_strand_id
1 'polypeptide(L)'
;VVHVAIDGEYSGHILIADVLKPNAKKAIEALHRAGIAHTVMLTGDDSRVAAQIAEELRISEVHSELLPGDKVTQLEALLDKQPAKSKLAFVGDGINDAPVLSRADIGIAMGALGSDAAIEAADVVLMDDDPLKISKAIRIARKCIRIVYENIYFAIGIKLLCLLLGAIGIANMWFAIFADVGVMVLAVLNAIRALFVKKL
;
A
#
# COMPACT_ATOMS: atom_id res chain seq x y z
N VAL A 1 -8.02 -15.73 28.03
CA VAL A 1 -9.06 -15.85 29.07
C VAL A 1 -8.57 -15.13 30.30
N VAL A 2 -9.37 -14.23 30.88
CA VAL A 2 -9.09 -13.55 32.15
C VAL A 2 -9.99 -14.19 33.22
N HIS A 3 -9.40 -14.84 34.21
CA HIS A 3 -10.15 -15.38 35.31
C HIS A 3 -10.40 -14.30 36.37
N VAL A 4 -11.61 -14.25 36.90
CA VAL A 4 -12.03 -13.27 37.91
C VAL A 4 -12.33 -13.99 39.22
N ALA A 5 -11.75 -13.50 40.30
CA ALA A 5 -12.06 -13.93 41.65
C ALA A 5 -12.50 -12.73 42.51
N ILE A 6 -13.51 -12.88 43.34
CA ILE A 6 -14.02 -11.87 44.24
C ILE A 6 -13.89 -12.47 45.66
N ASP A 7 -13.24 -11.74 46.57
CA ASP A 7 -12.98 -12.18 47.95
C ASP A 7 -12.30 -13.55 48.07
N GLY A 8 -11.47 -13.90 47.05
CA GLY A 8 -10.75 -15.19 47.03
C GLY A 8 -11.56 -16.36 46.43
N GLU A 9 -12.81 -16.14 46.06
CA GLU A 9 -13.65 -17.14 45.38
C GLU A 9 -13.71 -16.91 43.88
N TYR A 10 -13.59 -17.99 43.11
CA TYR A 10 -13.71 -17.92 41.64
C TYR A 10 -15.11 -17.51 41.24
N SER A 11 -15.23 -16.34 40.60
CA SER A 11 -16.52 -15.76 40.16
C SER A 11 -16.82 -15.95 38.71
N GLY A 12 -15.83 -16.33 37.90
CA GLY A 12 -16.02 -16.55 36.45
C GLY A 12 -14.80 -16.24 35.60
N HIS A 13 -14.98 -16.17 34.30
CA HIS A 13 -13.92 -15.77 33.41
C HIS A 13 -14.48 -14.87 32.29
N ILE A 14 -13.61 -14.02 31.78
CA ILE A 14 -13.88 -13.19 30.57
C ILE A 14 -13.08 -13.80 29.43
N LEU A 15 -13.76 -14.20 28.39
CA LEU A 15 -13.12 -14.65 27.15
C LEU A 15 -12.83 -13.42 26.30
N ILE A 16 -11.57 -13.11 26.13
CA ILE A 16 -11.10 -12.12 25.15
C ILE A 16 -10.72 -12.92 23.90
N ALA A 17 -11.40 -12.67 22.80
CA ALA A 17 -11.11 -13.25 21.50
C ALA A 17 -10.96 -12.13 20.49
N ASP A 18 -9.93 -12.21 19.66
CA ASP A 18 -9.77 -11.29 18.54
C ASP A 18 -10.83 -11.60 17.49
N VAL A 19 -11.37 -10.55 16.91
CA VAL A 19 -12.38 -10.64 15.84
C VAL A 19 -11.80 -10.04 14.58
N LEU A 20 -11.94 -10.74 13.48
CA LEU A 20 -11.54 -10.22 12.18
C LEU A 20 -12.26 -8.92 11.85
N LYS A 21 -11.53 -7.93 11.35
CA LYS A 21 -12.13 -6.68 10.88
C LYS A 21 -13.20 -6.97 9.82
N PRO A 22 -14.32 -6.26 9.82
CA PRO A 22 -15.50 -6.61 8.98
C PRO A 22 -15.21 -6.77 7.49
N ASN A 23 -14.19 -6.07 6.98
CA ASN A 23 -13.83 -6.09 5.56
C ASN A 23 -12.53 -6.87 5.26
N ALA A 24 -11.94 -7.57 6.24
CA ALA A 24 -10.65 -8.22 6.06
C ALA A 24 -10.62 -9.18 4.88
N LYS A 25 -11.58 -10.10 4.80
CA LYS A 25 -11.68 -11.06 3.69
C LYS A 25 -11.83 -10.39 2.32
N LYS A 26 -12.72 -9.39 2.25
CA LYS A 26 -12.93 -8.61 1.01
C LYS A 26 -11.66 -7.83 0.61
N ALA A 27 -10.89 -7.38 1.60
CA ALA A 27 -9.64 -6.67 1.37
C ALA A 27 -8.60 -7.59 0.73
N ILE A 28 -8.37 -8.78 1.29
CA ILE A 28 -7.44 -9.76 0.72
C ILE A 28 -7.87 -10.16 -0.70
N GLU A 29 -9.16 -10.43 -0.93
CA GLU A 29 -9.66 -10.70 -2.27
C GLU A 29 -9.45 -9.52 -3.24
N ALA A 30 -9.60 -8.29 -2.76
CA ALA A 30 -9.35 -7.09 -3.57
C ALA A 30 -7.86 -6.88 -3.88
N LEU A 31 -6.96 -7.25 -2.96
CA LEU A 31 -5.51 -7.25 -3.19
C LEU A 31 -5.13 -8.27 -4.26
N HIS A 32 -5.63 -9.50 -4.19
CA HIS A 32 -5.39 -10.50 -5.24
C HIS A 32 -5.91 -10.04 -6.60
N ARG A 33 -7.13 -9.47 -6.67
CA ARG A 33 -7.66 -8.85 -7.90
C ARG A 33 -6.83 -7.67 -8.40
N ALA A 34 -6.16 -6.95 -7.49
CA ALA A 34 -5.22 -5.91 -7.86
C ALA A 34 -3.85 -6.45 -8.32
N GLY A 35 -3.65 -7.78 -8.37
CA GLY A 35 -2.44 -8.44 -8.85
C GLY A 35 -1.37 -8.61 -7.78
N ILE A 36 -1.73 -8.57 -6.50
CA ILE A 36 -0.83 -8.99 -5.42
C ILE A 36 -0.82 -10.51 -5.42
N ALA A 37 0.31 -11.10 -5.79
CA ALA A 37 0.44 -12.55 -5.96
C ALA A 37 0.66 -13.28 -4.63
N HIS A 38 1.31 -12.63 -3.67
CA HIS A 38 1.71 -13.25 -2.41
C HIS A 38 1.30 -12.38 -1.23
N THR A 39 0.65 -12.98 -0.26
CA THR A 39 0.23 -12.33 1.00
C THR A 39 0.81 -13.10 2.16
N VAL A 40 1.43 -12.38 3.09
CA VAL A 40 2.08 -12.95 4.28
C VAL A 40 1.49 -12.32 5.52
N MET A 41 1.24 -13.11 6.54
CA MET A 41 0.83 -12.65 7.86
C MET A 41 1.98 -12.83 8.86
N LEU A 42 2.38 -11.74 9.53
CA LEU A 42 3.34 -11.73 10.62
C LEU A 42 2.59 -11.39 11.90
N THR A 43 2.46 -12.34 12.81
CA THR A 43 1.69 -12.15 14.05
C THR A 43 2.42 -12.69 15.28
N GLY A 44 2.14 -12.10 16.44
CA GLY A 44 2.55 -12.63 17.74
C GLY A 44 1.60 -13.67 18.32
N ASP A 45 0.48 -13.97 17.65
CA ASP A 45 -0.54 -14.90 18.12
C ASP A 45 -0.06 -16.35 18.06
N ASP A 46 -0.76 -17.21 18.82
CA ASP A 46 -0.57 -18.67 18.79
C ASP A 46 -0.72 -19.23 17.37
N SER A 47 0.13 -20.20 17.04
CA SER A 47 0.22 -20.77 15.69
C SER A 47 -1.11 -21.35 15.18
N ARG A 48 -1.93 -21.93 16.05
CA ARG A 48 -3.24 -22.51 15.68
C ARG A 48 -4.26 -21.42 15.31
N VAL A 49 -4.27 -20.33 16.10
CA VAL A 49 -5.15 -19.18 15.83
C VAL A 49 -4.73 -18.51 14.52
N ALA A 50 -3.44 -18.26 14.37
CA ALA A 50 -2.88 -17.66 13.17
C ALA A 50 -3.17 -18.51 11.91
N ALA A 51 -3.02 -19.83 11.96
CA ALA A 51 -3.32 -20.72 10.85
C ALA A 51 -4.81 -20.71 10.47
N GLN A 52 -5.71 -20.71 11.46
CA GLN A 52 -7.15 -20.64 11.21
C GLN A 52 -7.55 -19.33 10.52
N ILE A 53 -7.02 -18.20 11.01
CA ILE A 53 -7.27 -16.87 10.40
C ILE A 53 -6.73 -16.81 8.97
N ALA A 54 -5.54 -17.34 8.75
CA ALA A 54 -4.92 -17.34 7.43
C ALA A 54 -5.71 -18.19 6.40
N GLU A 55 -6.21 -19.34 6.82
CA GLU A 55 -7.07 -20.17 5.99
C GLU A 55 -8.37 -19.45 5.65
N GLU A 56 -9.04 -18.83 6.64
CA GLU A 56 -10.27 -18.07 6.43
C GLU A 56 -10.08 -16.89 5.47
N LEU A 57 -8.95 -16.17 5.59
CA LEU A 57 -8.60 -15.02 4.77
C LEU A 57 -7.92 -15.41 3.45
N ARG A 58 -7.52 -16.67 3.27
CA ARG A 58 -6.74 -17.17 2.12
C ARG A 58 -5.39 -16.46 1.98
N ILE A 59 -4.70 -16.29 3.10
CA ILE A 59 -3.34 -15.76 3.14
C ILE A 59 -2.37 -16.85 2.71
N SER A 60 -1.36 -16.48 1.90
CA SER A 60 -0.47 -17.46 1.27
C SER A 60 0.56 -18.04 2.21
N GLU A 61 1.02 -17.26 3.20
CA GLU A 61 2.09 -17.64 4.14
C GLU A 61 1.84 -17.01 5.52
N VAL A 62 2.18 -17.72 6.59
CA VAL A 62 1.97 -17.28 7.97
C VAL A 62 3.21 -17.52 8.81
N HIS A 63 3.61 -16.50 9.54
CA HIS A 63 4.61 -16.58 10.61
C HIS A 63 3.93 -16.12 11.90
N SER A 64 3.83 -17.03 12.86
CA SER A 64 3.17 -16.83 14.16
C SER A 64 4.18 -16.79 15.32
N GLU A 65 3.69 -16.45 16.52
CA GLU A 65 4.49 -16.42 17.75
C GLU A 65 5.71 -15.49 17.69
N LEU A 66 5.64 -14.45 16.85
CA LEU A 66 6.74 -13.51 16.61
C LEU A 66 6.78 -12.43 17.69
N LEU A 67 7.96 -12.21 18.25
CA LEU A 67 8.27 -11.00 19.00
C LEU A 67 8.48 -9.80 18.04
N PRO A 68 8.40 -8.55 18.51
CA PRO A 68 8.58 -7.38 17.66
C PRO A 68 9.88 -7.40 16.84
N GLY A 69 11.00 -7.87 17.43
CA GLY A 69 12.28 -8.03 16.74
C GLY A 69 12.25 -9.11 15.65
N ASP A 70 11.53 -10.21 15.89
CA ASP A 70 11.42 -11.30 14.93
C ASP A 70 10.65 -10.89 13.69
N LYS A 71 9.66 -10.00 13.82
CA LYS A 71 8.93 -9.44 12.65
C LYS A 71 9.88 -8.71 11.68
N VAL A 72 10.85 -7.95 12.20
CA VAL A 72 11.86 -7.28 11.37
C VAL A 72 12.72 -8.31 10.64
N THR A 73 13.21 -9.32 11.35
CA THR A 73 14.03 -10.40 10.77
C THR A 73 13.28 -11.17 9.68
N GLN A 74 12.00 -11.48 9.91
CA GLN A 74 11.15 -12.14 8.92
C GLN A 74 10.89 -11.25 7.70
N LEU A 75 10.66 -9.96 7.91
CA LEU A 75 10.51 -9.01 6.80
C LEU A 75 11.79 -8.96 5.94
N GLU A 76 12.98 -8.87 6.57
CA GLU A 76 14.26 -8.85 5.86
C GLU A 76 14.46 -10.14 5.06
N ALA A 77 14.12 -11.30 5.62
CA ALA A 77 14.17 -12.57 4.91
C ALA A 77 13.21 -12.65 3.72
N LEU A 78 12.04 -11.98 3.80
CA LEU A 78 11.10 -11.86 2.69
C LEU A 78 11.62 -10.89 1.61
N LEU A 79 12.26 -9.78 2.00
CA LEU A 79 12.90 -8.83 1.09
C LEU A 79 14.03 -9.51 0.28
N ASP A 80 14.85 -10.34 0.93
CA ASP A 80 15.95 -11.06 0.28
C ASP A 80 15.46 -12.10 -0.74
N LYS A 81 14.28 -12.68 -0.51
CA LYS A 81 13.68 -13.70 -1.39
C LYS A 81 12.83 -13.10 -2.52
N GLN A 82 12.54 -11.80 -2.48
CA GLN A 82 11.63 -11.22 -3.46
C GLN A 82 12.26 -11.14 -4.87
N PRO A 83 11.45 -11.32 -5.94
CA PRO A 83 11.92 -11.12 -7.31
C PRO A 83 12.40 -9.69 -7.56
N ALA A 84 13.45 -9.49 -8.34
CA ALA A 84 14.11 -8.20 -8.57
C ALA A 84 13.21 -7.03 -9.03
N LYS A 85 12.02 -7.32 -9.56
CA LYS A 85 11.05 -6.31 -10.03
C LYS A 85 9.82 -6.19 -9.13
N SER A 86 9.74 -6.95 -8.05
CA SER A 86 8.66 -6.86 -7.08
C SER A 86 8.98 -5.85 -5.98
N LYS A 87 7.95 -5.45 -5.24
CA LYS A 87 8.05 -4.60 -4.07
C LYS A 87 7.26 -5.22 -2.94
N LEU A 88 7.82 -5.18 -1.74
CA LEU A 88 7.19 -5.66 -0.53
C LEU A 88 6.55 -4.48 0.21
N ALA A 89 5.23 -4.57 0.42
CA ALA A 89 4.52 -3.62 1.26
C ALA A 89 4.22 -4.27 2.61
N PHE A 90 4.53 -3.58 3.68
CA PHE A 90 4.14 -3.98 5.03
C PHE A 90 3.00 -3.09 5.52
N VAL A 91 1.99 -3.70 6.11
CA VAL A 91 0.82 -3.02 6.69
C VAL A 91 0.80 -3.27 8.18
N GLY A 92 0.85 -2.22 8.97
CA GLY A 92 0.81 -2.27 10.43
C GLY A 92 -0.05 -1.16 11.02
N ASP A 93 -0.49 -1.32 12.26
CA ASP A 93 -1.37 -0.36 12.96
C ASP A 93 -0.77 0.17 14.27
N GLY A 94 0.32 -0.40 14.74
CA GLY A 94 0.87 -0.14 16.06
C GLY A 94 2.24 0.52 16.11
N ILE A 95 2.56 1.08 17.28
CA ILE A 95 3.89 1.61 17.62
C ILE A 95 4.97 0.53 17.47
N ASN A 96 4.62 -0.71 17.81
CA ASN A 96 5.52 -1.86 17.74
C ASN A 96 5.91 -2.23 16.29
N ASP A 97 5.13 -1.81 15.31
CA ASP A 97 5.36 -2.09 13.90
C ASP A 97 6.18 -0.99 13.19
N ALA A 98 6.45 0.15 13.85
CA ALA A 98 7.23 1.24 13.26
C ALA A 98 8.61 0.81 12.71
N PRO A 99 9.40 -0.06 13.40
CA PRO A 99 10.65 -0.57 12.85
C PRO A 99 10.45 -1.42 11.59
N VAL A 100 9.35 -2.15 11.50
CA VAL A 100 9.02 -2.99 10.35
C VAL A 100 8.52 -2.15 9.17
N LEU A 101 7.67 -1.14 9.45
CA LEU A 101 7.18 -0.16 8.47
C LEU A 101 8.33 0.55 7.76
N SER A 102 9.32 1.03 8.52
CA SER A 102 10.47 1.75 7.97
C SER A 102 11.45 0.88 7.17
N ARG A 103 11.42 -0.45 7.36
CA ARG A 103 12.30 -1.41 6.66
C ARG A 103 11.69 -1.97 5.38
N ALA A 104 10.38 -1.95 5.25
CA ALA A 104 9.69 -2.41 4.06
C ALA A 104 10.01 -1.52 2.84
N ASP A 105 9.85 -2.04 1.62
CA ASP A 105 9.90 -1.19 0.42
C ASP A 105 8.77 -0.13 0.42
N ILE A 106 7.63 -0.46 1.04
CA ILE A 106 6.48 0.43 1.22
C ILE A 106 5.86 0.14 2.59
N GLY A 107 5.97 1.08 3.52
CA GLY A 107 5.30 1.03 4.81
C GLY A 107 3.91 1.65 4.73
N ILE A 108 2.88 0.92 5.19
CA ILE A 108 1.49 1.40 5.22
C ILE A 108 0.98 1.36 6.66
N ALA A 109 0.77 2.51 7.27
CA ALA A 109 0.15 2.61 8.59
C ALA A 109 -1.37 2.68 8.47
N MET A 110 -2.07 1.93 9.32
CA MET A 110 -3.54 1.91 9.40
C MET A 110 -4.01 2.44 10.75
N GLY A 111 -5.20 3.07 10.77
CA GLY A 111 -5.80 3.54 12.02
C GLY A 111 -5.04 4.68 12.67
N ALA A 112 -4.58 5.65 11.90
CA ALA A 112 -3.66 6.73 12.26
C ALA A 112 -4.00 7.58 13.50
N LEU A 113 -5.10 7.33 14.17
CA LEU A 113 -5.46 7.99 15.44
C LEU A 113 -4.68 7.46 16.66
N GLY A 114 -3.78 6.49 16.47
CA GLY A 114 -3.17 5.76 17.58
C GLY A 114 -1.65 5.89 17.76
N SER A 115 -0.88 6.26 16.75
CA SER A 115 0.59 6.25 16.89
C SER A 115 1.32 7.20 15.96
N ASP A 116 1.78 8.31 16.53
CA ASP A 116 2.64 9.26 15.80
C ASP A 116 3.90 8.57 15.22
N ALA A 117 4.46 7.60 15.96
CA ALA A 117 5.63 6.84 15.52
C ALA A 117 5.35 5.96 14.28
N ALA A 118 4.17 5.34 14.18
CA ALA A 118 3.79 4.56 13.00
C ALA A 118 3.51 5.48 11.80
N ILE A 119 2.92 6.66 12.04
CA ILE A 119 2.69 7.68 11.00
C ILE A 119 4.02 8.18 10.44
N GLU A 120 4.99 8.47 11.31
CA GLU A 120 6.31 8.97 10.91
C GLU A 120 7.13 7.91 10.16
N ALA A 121 6.94 6.62 10.49
CA ALA A 121 7.66 5.50 9.88
C ALA A 121 7.06 5.02 8.57
N ALA A 122 5.84 5.41 8.21
CA ALA A 122 5.11 4.90 7.06
C ALA A 122 5.18 5.82 5.84
N ASP A 123 5.27 5.23 4.64
CA ASP A 123 5.16 5.95 3.36
C ASP A 123 3.70 6.32 3.02
N VAL A 124 2.76 5.52 3.50
CA VAL A 124 1.32 5.70 3.27
C VAL A 124 0.58 5.57 4.59
N VAL A 125 -0.29 6.55 4.88
CA VAL A 125 -1.12 6.53 6.08
C VAL A 125 -2.59 6.44 5.69
N LEU A 126 -3.27 5.40 6.17
CA LEU A 126 -4.71 5.23 6.05
C LEU A 126 -5.37 5.72 7.33
N MET A 127 -6.10 6.84 7.23
CA MET A 127 -6.68 7.53 8.40
C MET A 127 -7.74 6.71 9.13
N ASP A 128 -8.37 5.79 8.45
CA ASP A 128 -9.37 4.89 9.00
C ASP A 128 -8.89 3.43 8.95
N ASP A 129 -9.53 2.63 9.76
CA ASP A 129 -9.16 1.25 10.05
C ASP A 129 -9.81 0.24 9.07
N ASP A 130 -10.06 0.67 7.82
CA ASP A 130 -10.67 -0.18 6.79
C ASP A 130 -9.59 -0.75 5.83
N PRO A 131 -9.28 -2.06 5.90
CA PRO A 131 -8.27 -2.70 5.06
C PRO A 131 -8.61 -2.69 3.56
N LEU A 132 -9.86 -2.49 3.17
CA LEU A 132 -10.25 -2.31 1.76
C LEU A 132 -9.57 -1.11 1.11
N LYS A 133 -9.20 -0.09 1.90
CA LYS A 133 -8.57 1.12 1.38
C LYS A 133 -7.16 0.89 0.85
N ILE A 134 -6.47 -0.17 1.28
CA ILE A 134 -5.16 -0.56 0.73
C ILE A 134 -5.31 -0.82 -0.78
N SER A 135 -6.29 -1.63 -1.18
CA SER A 135 -6.53 -1.93 -2.60
C SER A 135 -6.91 -0.68 -3.41
N LYS A 136 -7.61 0.27 -2.78
CA LYS A 136 -7.95 1.55 -3.39
C LYS A 136 -6.71 2.44 -3.56
N ALA A 137 -5.84 2.51 -2.54
CA ALA A 137 -4.57 3.23 -2.63
C ALA A 137 -3.70 2.71 -3.78
N ILE A 138 -3.57 1.39 -3.94
CA ILE A 138 -2.84 0.76 -5.06
C ILE A 138 -3.42 1.19 -6.41
N ARG A 139 -4.75 1.21 -6.55
CA ARG A 139 -5.40 1.62 -7.81
C ARG A 139 -5.18 3.10 -8.12
N ILE A 140 -5.21 3.96 -7.10
CA ILE A 140 -4.92 5.38 -7.23
C ILE A 140 -3.47 5.57 -7.69
N ALA A 141 -2.51 4.95 -7.02
CA ALA A 141 -1.10 5.02 -7.38
C ALA A 141 -0.84 4.59 -8.83
N ARG A 142 -1.42 3.46 -9.26
CA ARG A 142 -1.30 2.99 -10.64
C ARG A 142 -1.92 3.95 -11.65
N LYS A 143 -3.05 4.58 -11.30
CA LYS A 143 -3.66 5.61 -12.15
C LYS A 143 -2.75 6.84 -12.27
N CYS A 144 -2.19 7.31 -11.16
CA CYS A 144 -1.25 8.43 -11.17
C CYS A 144 -0.02 8.15 -12.05
N ILE A 145 0.61 6.98 -11.86
CA ILE A 145 1.76 6.57 -12.68
C ILE A 145 1.39 6.52 -14.17
N ARG A 146 0.21 5.97 -14.52
CA ARG A 146 -0.24 5.95 -15.92
C ARG A 146 -0.35 7.35 -16.50
N ILE A 147 -0.97 8.29 -15.77
CA ILE A 147 -1.10 9.68 -16.20
C ILE A 147 0.29 10.34 -16.39
N VAL A 148 1.25 10.05 -15.51
CA VAL A 148 2.63 10.53 -15.63
C VAL A 148 3.26 10.01 -16.93
N TYR A 149 3.16 8.72 -17.22
CA TYR A 149 3.68 8.16 -18.47
C TYR A 149 2.97 8.72 -19.70
N GLU A 150 1.65 8.88 -19.67
CA GLU A 150 0.88 9.53 -20.76
C GLU A 150 1.46 10.92 -21.04
N ASN A 151 1.70 11.73 -20.00
CA ASN A 151 2.26 13.07 -20.15
C ASN A 151 3.70 13.05 -20.69
N ILE A 152 4.56 12.16 -20.20
CA ILE A 152 5.95 12.02 -20.64
C ILE A 152 6.00 11.65 -22.13
N TYR A 153 5.30 10.59 -22.53
CA TYR A 153 5.33 10.14 -23.93
C TYR A 153 4.72 11.17 -24.88
N PHE A 154 3.64 11.82 -24.45
CA PHE A 154 3.01 12.90 -25.21
C PHE A 154 3.98 14.08 -25.40
N ALA A 155 4.63 14.54 -24.33
CA ALA A 155 5.57 15.65 -24.39
C ALA A 155 6.78 15.35 -25.28
N ILE A 156 7.38 14.17 -25.12
CA ILE A 156 8.51 13.72 -25.95
C ILE A 156 8.09 13.61 -27.42
N GLY A 157 6.93 13.02 -27.68
CA GLY A 157 6.41 12.86 -29.03
C GLY A 157 6.23 14.20 -29.77
N ILE A 158 5.61 15.18 -29.11
CA ILE A 158 5.44 16.53 -29.68
C ILE A 158 6.80 17.22 -29.91
N LYS A 159 7.74 17.10 -28.95
CA LYS A 159 9.09 17.68 -29.12
C LYS A 159 9.84 17.08 -30.29
N LEU A 160 9.82 15.75 -30.43
CA LEU A 160 10.45 15.09 -31.59
C LEU A 160 9.81 15.50 -32.93
N LEU A 161 8.47 15.62 -32.97
CA LEU A 161 7.76 16.10 -34.15
C LEU A 161 8.16 17.53 -34.51
N CYS A 162 8.23 18.43 -33.51
CA CYS A 162 8.65 19.81 -33.76
C CYS A 162 10.11 19.90 -34.23
N LEU A 163 11.01 19.09 -33.72
CA LEU A 163 12.41 19.04 -34.20
C LEU A 163 12.48 18.56 -35.62
N LEU A 164 11.72 17.56 -36.01
CA LEU A 164 11.66 17.02 -37.36
C LEU A 164 11.10 18.07 -38.38
N LEU A 165 10.01 18.73 -37.98
CA LEU A 165 9.42 19.82 -38.82
C LEU A 165 10.37 21.02 -38.92
N GLY A 166 11.13 21.33 -37.87
CA GLY A 166 12.17 22.35 -37.91
C GLY A 166 13.33 22.00 -38.84
N ALA A 167 13.78 20.73 -38.83
CA ALA A 167 14.84 20.24 -39.68
C ALA A 167 14.47 20.31 -41.19
N ILE A 168 13.18 20.13 -41.51
CA ILE A 168 12.65 20.24 -42.88
C ILE A 168 12.39 21.70 -43.26
N GLY A 169 12.52 22.65 -42.31
CA GLY A 169 12.29 24.08 -42.57
C GLY A 169 10.79 24.53 -42.56
N ILE A 170 9.88 23.65 -42.07
CA ILE A 170 8.44 23.94 -42.01
C ILE A 170 8.11 24.67 -40.68
N ALA A 171 8.73 24.28 -39.56
CA ALA A 171 8.48 24.88 -38.25
C ALA A 171 9.39 26.08 -38.02
N ASN A 172 8.78 27.16 -37.53
CA ASN A 172 9.52 28.35 -37.06
C ASN A 172 9.59 28.38 -35.53
N MET A 173 10.32 29.35 -34.98
CA MET A 173 10.50 29.52 -33.55
C MET A 173 9.18 29.63 -32.77
N TRP A 174 8.17 30.30 -33.34
CA TRP A 174 6.87 30.45 -32.71
C TRP A 174 6.13 29.11 -32.55
N PHE A 175 6.28 28.22 -33.53
CA PHE A 175 5.74 26.85 -33.43
C PHE A 175 6.37 26.06 -32.29
N ALA A 176 7.69 26.20 -32.09
CA ALA A 176 8.40 25.54 -31.02
C ALA A 176 7.95 26.05 -29.61
N ILE A 177 7.82 27.36 -29.48
CA ILE A 177 7.34 27.99 -28.23
C ILE A 177 5.90 27.57 -27.91
N PHE A 178 5.02 27.62 -28.94
CA PHE A 178 3.62 27.24 -28.78
C PHE A 178 3.48 25.73 -28.40
N ALA A 179 4.27 24.89 -29.03
CA ALA A 179 4.30 23.47 -28.71
C ALA A 179 4.77 23.22 -27.26
N ASP A 180 5.80 23.90 -26.79
CA ASP A 180 6.35 23.72 -25.43
C ASP A 180 5.34 24.16 -24.35
N VAL A 181 4.81 25.39 -24.47
CA VAL A 181 3.80 25.93 -23.55
C VAL A 181 2.47 25.17 -23.66
N GLY A 182 2.03 24.85 -24.87
CA GLY A 182 0.78 24.12 -25.10
C GLY A 182 0.83 22.70 -24.53
N VAL A 183 1.95 22.00 -24.70
CA VAL A 183 2.15 20.66 -24.12
C VAL A 183 2.12 20.72 -22.60
N MET A 184 2.75 21.73 -21.98
CA MET A 184 2.70 21.90 -20.52
C MET A 184 1.26 22.09 -20.03
N VAL A 185 0.48 22.95 -20.65
CA VAL A 185 -0.94 23.18 -20.29
C VAL A 185 -1.76 21.89 -20.45
N LEU A 186 -1.60 21.18 -21.55
CA LEU A 186 -2.31 19.92 -21.79
C LEU A 186 -1.90 18.84 -20.77
N ALA A 187 -0.63 18.75 -20.40
CA ALA A 187 -0.14 17.83 -19.37
C ALA A 187 -0.74 18.14 -17.98
N VAL A 188 -0.86 19.42 -17.62
CA VAL A 188 -1.53 19.84 -16.38
C VAL A 188 -3.01 19.47 -16.42
N LEU A 189 -3.71 19.75 -17.51
CA LEU A 189 -5.13 19.36 -17.66
C LEU A 189 -5.31 17.84 -17.59
N ASN A 190 -4.41 17.05 -18.17
CA ASN A 190 -4.44 15.60 -18.05
C ASN A 190 -4.18 15.15 -16.60
N ALA A 191 -3.26 15.82 -15.89
CA ALA A 191 -2.96 15.51 -14.49
C ALA A 191 -4.15 15.73 -13.54
N ILE A 192 -5.04 16.70 -13.83
CA ILE A 192 -6.28 16.94 -13.08
C ILE A 192 -7.17 15.69 -13.03
N ARG A 193 -7.07 14.78 -14.00
CA ARG A 193 -7.79 13.49 -14.00
C ARG A 193 -7.41 12.60 -12.79
N ALA A 194 -6.24 12.83 -12.16
CA ALA A 194 -5.86 12.15 -10.94
C ALA A 194 -6.79 12.46 -9.77
N LEU A 195 -7.40 13.65 -9.73
CA LEU A 195 -8.33 14.06 -8.69
C LEU A 195 -9.69 13.33 -8.76
N PHE A 196 -10.07 12.80 -9.91
CA PHE A 196 -11.34 12.10 -10.10
C PHE A 196 -11.24 10.62 -9.69
N VAL A 197 -11.22 10.37 -8.38
CA VAL A 197 -11.09 9.03 -7.76
C VAL A 197 -12.45 8.34 -7.55
N LYS A 198 -13.58 9.07 -7.67
CA LYS A 198 -14.92 8.55 -7.36
C LYS A 198 -15.38 7.33 -8.17
N LYS A 199 -14.67 6.96 -9.24
CA LYS A 199 -15.00 5.83 -10.13
C LYS A 199 -13.99 4.67 -10.04
N LEU A 200 -13.18 4.64 -9.00
CA LEU A 200 -12.19 3.58 -8.78
C LEU A 200 -12.66 2.57 -7.75
#